data_978d931f0524a1f87392d5b2547557f7
#
_entry.id   978d931f0524a1f87392d5b2547557f7
#
_cell.length_a   1.000
_cell.length_b   1.000
_cell.length_c   1.000
_cell.angle_alpha   90.00
_cell.angle_beta   90.00
_cell.angle_gamma   90.00
#
_symmetry.space_group_name_H-M   'P 1'
#
loop_
_entity.id
_entity.type
_entity.pdbx_description
1 polymer ?
#
loop_
_entity_poly.entity_id
_entity_poly.type
_entity_poly.pdbx_seq_one_letter_code
_entity_poly.pdbx_strand_id
1 'polypeptide(L)'
;GGEPQEAMERTCRYLSLLKDEFGENHHTHLYTGITGGRENMRRLSEAGLDEIRFHPPYEQWGDLHGTEWEEILEIAREEGLTPAFEIPGIRPEREFVEFVDEGAADFVNINEFEMSQGNYRRMQEAGYELRDGHMSAVDGANDEILEEMATHSKVYFCTSVFKDAAQHRNRLKRMAQNVRRSFDETTDDGTLVYGKTWCSETRLRELGVPAEYYAVKSEHVELAWWLLEEMVEEGDLPRGEIVEQYPTYNGTVVE
;
A
#
# COMPACT_ATOMS: atom_id res chain seq x y z
N GLY A 1 2.59 -9.85 -3.14
CA GLY A 1 3.67 -10.26 -2.30
C GLY A 1 4.55 -11.30 -2.97
N GLY A 2 5.72 -11.49 -2.44
CA GLY A 2 6.76 -12.34 -2.95
C GLY A 2 7.91 -11.57 -3.59
N GLU A 3 8.98 -12.28 -3.93
CA GLU A 3 10.17 -11.70 -4.53
C GLU A 3 9.95 -11.43 -6.04
N PRO A 4 9.99 -10.17 -6.49
CA PRO A 4 9.69 -9.85 -7.89
C PRO A 4 10.73 -10.40 -8.86
N GLN A 5 11.99 -10.54 -8.46
CA GLN A 5 13.04 -11.07 -9.33
C GLN A 5 12.92 -12.59 -9.54
N GLU A 6 12.30 -13.33 -8.62
CA GLU A 6 11.96 -14.75 -8.84
C GLU A 6 10.81 -14.94 -9.84
N ALA A 7 10.01 -13.90 -10.07
CA ALA A 7 8.90 -13.88 -11.01
C ALA A 7 9.15 -12.91 -12.18
N MET A 8 10.38 -12.80 -12.66
CA MET A 8 10.91 -11.79 -13.58
C MET A 8 10.00 -11.53 -14.79
N GLU A 9 9.54 -12.57 -15.48
CA GLU A 9 8.65 -12.41 -16.66
C GLU A 9 7.35 -11.68 -16.31
N ARG A 10 6.77 -11.99 -15.15
CA ARG A 10 5.54 -11.36 -14.67
C ARG A 10 5.81 -9.92 -14.26
N THR A 11 6.92 -9.69 -13.59
CA THR A 11 7.34 -8.36 -13.11
C THR A 11 7.57 -7.43 -14.29
N CYS A 12 8.35 -7.83 -15.28
CA CYS A 12 8.59 -7.05 -16.50
C CYS A 12 7.28 -6.75 -17.24
N ARG A 13 6.40 -7.76 -17.39
CA ARG A 13 5.09 -7.56 -18.02
C ARG A 13 4.25 -6.50 -17.31
N TYR A 14 4.23 -6.50 -15.98
CA TYR A 14 3.46 -5.50 -15.22
C TYR A 14 4.06 -4.11 -15.33
N LEU A 15 5.38 -3.97 -15.33
CA LEU A 15 6.06 -2.68 -15.53
C LEU A 15 5.71 -2.11 -16.91
N SER A 16 5.84 -2.90 -17.97
CA SER A 16 5.49 -2.48 -19.33
C SER A 16 4.01 -2.07 -19.44
N LEU A 17 3.09 -2.85 -18.84
CA LEU A 17 1.67 -2.49 -18.82
C LEU A 17 1.41 -1.15 -18.10
N LEU A 18 2.12 -0.86 -17.02
CA LEU A 18 2.00 0.42 -16.31
C LEU A 18 2.48 1.59 -17.17
N LYS A 19 3.63 1.42 -17.86
CA LYS A 19 4.14 2.45 -18.78
C LYS A 19 3.23 2.64 -19.99
N ASP A 20 2.72 1.57 -20.57
CA ASP A 20 1.76 1.62 -21.69
C ASP A 20 0.47 2.37 -21.33
N GLU A 21 -0.07 2.11 -20.13
CA GLU A 21 -1.34 2.69 -19.68
C GLU A 21 -1.20 4.14 -19.19
N PHE A 22 -0.13 4.45 -18.45
CA PHE A 22 0.02 5.73 -17.75
C PHE A 22 1.12 6.62 -18.33
N GLY A 23 1.87 6.14 -19.33
CA GLY A 23 2.95 6.87 -19.99
C GLY A 23 4.31 6.75 -19.30
N GLU A 24 5.36 7.11 -20.03
CA GLU A 24 6.77 6.99 -19.58
C GLU A 24 7.08 7.79 -18.30
N ASN A 25 6.36 8.88 -18.05
CA ASN A 25 6.53 9.71 -16.85
C ASN A 25 5.89 9.10 -15.58
N HIS A 26 5.16 7.99 -15.69
CA HIS A 26 4.61 7.30 -14.54
C HIS A 26 5.74 6.60 -13.77
N HIS A 27 6.10 7.14 -12.60
CA HIS A 27 7.16 6.59 -11.78
C HIS A 27 6.82 5.21 -11.24
N THR A 28 7.71 4.25 -11.48
CA THR A 28 7.59 2.87 -11.01
C THR A 28 8.76 2.52 -10.11
N HIS A 29 8.48 1.86 -9.00
CA HIS A 29 9.52 1.31 -8.13
C HIS A 29 9.15 -0.10 -7.66
N LEU A 30 10.15 -0.88 -7.31
CA LEU A 30 9.97 -2.20 -6.71
C LEU A 30 10.92 -2.42 -5.52
N TYR A 31 10.53 -3.36 -4.68
CA TYR A 31 11.30 -3.82 -3.52
C TYR A 31 11.81 -5.22 -3.77
N THR A 32 13.05 -5.49 -3.39
CA THR A 32 13.69 -6.81 -3.57
C THR A 32 14.63 -7.14 -2.42
N GLY A 33 14.59 -8.40 -1.98
CA GLY A 33 15.49 -8.94 -0.96
C GLY A 33 16.70 -9.69 -1.54
N ILE A 34 16.88 -9.65 -2.87
CA ILE A 34 18.00 -10.32 -3.55
C ILE A 34 18.67 -9.38 -4.54
N THR A 35 19.95 -9.60 -4.82
CA THR A 35 20.72 -8.78 -5.75
C THR A 35 20.41 -9.08 -7.22
N GLY A 36 20.25 -10.34 -7.60
CA GLY A 36 19.79 -10.79 -8.92
C GLY A 36 20.76 -10.58 -10.10
N GLY A 37 21.72 -9.70 -9.96
CA GLY A 37 22.78 -9.44 -10.97
C GLY A 37 22.37 -8.57 -12.15
N ARG A 38 23.36 -8.23 -13.01
CA ARG A 38 23.25 -7.27 -14.13
C ARG A 38 22.12 -7.57 -15.10
N GLU A 39 21.95 -8.83 -15.50
CA GLU A 39 20.92 -9.18 -16.47
C GLU A 39 19.50 -8.87 -15.95
N ASN A 40 19.26 -9.06 -14.65
CA ASN A 40 17.99 -8.72 -14.04
C ASN A 40 17.77 -7.21 -14.01
N MET A 41 18.80 -6.42 -13.65
CA MET A 41 18.74 -4.96 -13.63
C MET A 41 18.44 -4.41 -15.03
N ARG A 42 19.15 -4.90 -16.05
CA ARG A 42 18.89 -4.53 -17.44
C ARG A 42 17.46 -4.83 -17.87
N ARG A 43 16.95 -6.02 -17.59
CA ARG A 43 15.57 -6.42 -17.94
C ARG A 43 14.52 -5.58 -17.24
N LEU A 44 14.73 -5.23 -15.98
CA LEU A 44 13.81 -4.37 -15.21
C LEU A 44 13.81 -2.94 -15.78
N SER A 45 14.97 -2.39 -16.10
CA SER A 45 15.10 -1.08 -16.72
C SER A 45 14.43 -1.04 -18.11
N GLU A 46 14.71 -2.02 -18.98
CA GLU A 46 14.08 -2.14 -20.29
C GLU A 46 12.56 -2.29 -20.23
N ALA A 47 12.04 -2.87 -19.14
CA ALA A 47 10.60 -3.00 -18.89
C ALA A 47 9.94 -1.73 -18.33
N GLY A 48 10.72 -0.67 -18.04
CA GLY A 48 10.24 0.61 -17.57
C GLY A 48 10.28 0.79 -16.05
N LEU A 49 11.15 0.06 -15.33
CA LEU A 49 11.42 0.35 -13.93
C LEU A 49 12.27 1.62 -13.82
N ASP A 50 11.91 2.53 -12.91
CA ASP A 50 12.67 3.75 -12.63
C ASP A 50 13.56 3.61 -11.39
N GLU A 51 13.07 2.90 -10.36
CA GLU A 51 13.72 2.86 -9.06
C GLU A 51 13.66 1.44 -8.46
N ILE A 52 14.80 0.98 -7.94
CA ILE A 52 14.90 -0.30 -7.25
C ILE A 52 15.35 -0.10 -5.81
N ARG A 53 14.60 -0.68 -4.85
CA ARG A 53 14.90 -0.60 -3.43
C ARG A 53 15.29 -1.96 -2.90
N PHE A 54 16.52 -2.09 -2.51
CA PHE A 54 17.07 -3.30 -1.93
C PHE A 54 16.77 -3.38 -0.44
N HIS A 55 16.56 -4.59 0.03
CA HIS A 55 16.26 -4.90 1.42
C HIS A 55 17.22 -5.97 1.94
N PRO A 56 18.49 -5.60 2.20
CA PRO A 56 19.48 -6.55 2.71
C PRO A 56 19.05 -7.10 4.08
N PRO A 57 19.33 -8.38 4.38
CA PRO A 57 19.12 -8.93 5.71
C PRO A 57 19.84 -8.12 6.76
N TYR A 58 19.20 -7.94 7.93
CA TYR A 58 19.75 -7.12 9.04
C TYR A 58 21.16 -7.57 9.46
N GLU A 59 21.41 -8.85 9.45
CA GLU A 59 22.70 -9.45 9.82
C GLU A 59 23.85 -9.06 8.89
N GLN A 60 23.56 -8.52 7.71
CA GLN A 60 24.55 -8.08 6.73
C GLN A 60 24.82 -6.56 6.77
N TRP A 61 24.07 -5.80 7.56
CA TRP A 61 24.19 -4.34 7.56
C TRP A 61 25.56 -3.84 8.03
N GLY A 62 26.23 -4.59 8.91
CA GLY A 62 27.57 -4.26 9.37
C GLY A 62 28.70 -4.55 8.37
N ASP A 63 28.42 -5.17 7.22
CA ASP A 63 29.46 -5.56 6.25
C ASP A 63 28.91 -5.52 4.81
N LEU A 64 28.58 -4.33 4.33
CA LEU A 64 28.07 -4.12 2.96
C LEU A 64 29.19 -3.81 1.96
N HIS A 65 30.33 -3.27 2.41
CA HIS A 65 31.47 -2.97 1.54
C HIS A 65 32.10 -4.23 0.93
N GLY A 66 32.37 -4.19 -0.35
CA GLY A 66 32.98 -5.30 -1.09
C GLY A 66 32.04 -6.50 -1.26
N THR A 67 30.76 -6.36 -0.95
CA THR A 67 29.76 -7.42 -1.11
C THR A 67 28.96 -7.27 -2.40
N GLU A 68 28.13 -8.27 -2.68
CA GLU A 68 27.18 -8.22 -3.78
C GLU A 68 26.18 -7.05 -3.70
N TRP A 69 25.94 -6.50 -2.49
CA TRP A 69 25.07 -5.34 -2.29
C TRP A 69 25.67 -4.05 -2.82
N GLU A 70 26.96 -3.82 -2.58
CA GLU A 70 27.65 -2.67 -3.17
C GLU A 70 27.73 -2.80 -4.70
N GLU A 71 28.13 -3.97 -5.20
CA GLU A 71 28.20 -4.24 -6.63
C GLU A 71 26.86 -4.04 -7.35
N ILE A 72 25.76 -4.51 -6.77
CA ILE A 72 24.43 -4.40 -7.42
C ILE A 72 23.90 -2.97 -7.46
N LEU A 73 24.22 -2.15 -6.46
CA LEU A 73 23.86 -0.72 -6.48
C LEU A 73 24.54 0.00 -7.66
N GLU A 74 25.83 -0.28 -7.89
CA GLU A 74 26.56 0.26 -9.04
C GLU A 74 25.99 -0.26 -10.36
N ILE A 75 25.75 -1.56 -10.47
CA ILE A 75 25.15 -2.19 -11.65
C ILE A 75 23.77 -1.58 -11.94
N ALA A 76 22.90 -1.43 -10.94
CA ALA A 76 21.58 -0.84 -11.13
C ALA A 76 21.66 0.58 -11.69
N ARG A 77 22.60 1.39 -11.18
CA ARG A 77 22.84 2.76 -11.67
C ARG A 77 23.35 2.77 -13.10
N GLU A 78 24.27 1.87 -13.45
CA GLU A 78 24.77 1.72 -14.83
C GLU A 78 23.68 1.32 -15.82
N GLU A 79 22.72 0.51 -15.38
CA GLU A 79 21.55 0.10 -16.18
C GLU A 79 20.41 1.16 -16.18
N GLY A 80 20.65 2.34 -15.58
CA GLY A 80 19.72 3.48 -15.63
C GLY A 80 18.65 3.49 -14.55
N LEU A 81 18.76 2.64 -13.54
CA LEU A 81 17.86 2.61 -12.39
C LEU A 81 18.36 3.55 -11.28
N THR A 82 17.45 4.04 -10.45
CA THR A 82 17.78 4.72 -9.18
C THR A 82 17.86 3.67 -8.07
N PRO A 83 19.08 3.28 -7.61
CA PRO A 83 19.21 2.28 -6.55
C PRO A 83 19.11 2.89 -5.16
N ALA A 84 18.34 2.26 -4.30
CA ALA A 84 18.13 2.69 -2.93
C ALA A 84 18.06 1.49 -1.97
N PHE A 85 18.09 1.79 -0.68
CA PHE A 85 17.69 0.84 0.35
C PHE A 85 16.30 1.17 0.87
N GLU A 86 15.58 0.13 1.25
CA GLU A 86 14.39 0.23 2.08
C GLU A 86 14.54 -0.68 3.28
N ILE A 87 14.58 -0.11 4.48
CA ILE A 87 14.86 -0.82 5.71
C ILE A 87 13.82 -0.54 6.79
N PRO A 88 13.61 -1.46 7.74
CA PRO A 88 12.80 -1.18 8.93
C PRO A 88 13.50 -0.18 9.85
N GLY A 89 12.72 0.59 10.60
CA GLY A 89 13.19 1.57 11.58
C GLY A 89 13.71 0.91 12.87
N ILE A 90 14.79 0.15 12.74
CA ILE A 90 15.56 -0.43 13.83
C ILE A 90 16.97 0.19 13.79
N ARG A 91 17.65 0.19 14.92
CA ARG A 91 18.99 0.76 15.00
C ARG A 91 19.91 0.13 13.96
N PRO A 92 20.50 0.91 13.03
CA PRO A 92 21.47 0.39 12.08
C PRO A 92 22.82 0.19 12.76
N GLU A 93 23.62 -0.73 12.19
CA GLU A 93 25.03 -0.77 12.52
C GLU A 93 25.73 0.51 12.01
N ARG A 94 26.78 0.95 12.70
CA ARG A 94 27.52 2.15 12.33
C ARG A 94 28.06 2.08 10.90
N GLU A 95 28.52 0.92 10.52
CA GLU A 95 29.05 0.62 9.19
C GLU A 95 28.01 0.81 8.10
N PHE A 96 26.73 0.53 8.36
CA PHE A 96 25.62 0.82 7.44
C PHE A 96 25.49 2.33 7.21
N VAL A 97 25.57 3.12 8.28
CA VAL A 97 25.46 4.59 8.17
C VAL A 97 26.62 5.15 7.34
N GLU A 98 27.85 4.69 7.62
CA GLU A 98 29.04 5.08 6.86
C GLU A 98 28.90 4.70 5.39
N PHE A 99 28.43 3.51 5.07
CA PHE A 99 28.17 3.03 3.70
C PHE A 99 27.18 3.91 2.93
N VAL A 100 26.12 4.35 3.59
CA VAL A 100 25.12 5.26 3.01
C VAL A 100 25.72 6.66 2.77
N ASP A 101 26.51 7.17 3.70
CA ASP A 101 27.16 8.48 3.62
C ASP A 101 28.19 8.56 2.48
N GLU A 102 28.89 7.50 2.22
CA GLU A 102 29.84 7.39 1.10
C GLU A 102 29.13 7.40 -0.26
N GLY A 103 27.81 7.31 -0.27
CA GLY A 103 26.99 7.50 -1.46
C GLY A 103 26.82 6.24 -2.31
N ALA A 104 27.00 5.07 -1.72
CA ALA A 104 26.79 3.80 -2.40
C ALA A 104 25.33 3.66 -2.89
N ALA A 105 24.34 4.07 -2.09
CA ALA A 105 22.93 4.20 -2.49
C ALA A 105 22.56 5.67 -2.79
N ASP A 106 21.56 5.88 -3.65
CA ASP A 106 21.07 7.22 -3.97
C ASP A 106 20.24 7.80 -2.81
N PHE A 107 19.51 6.92 -2.10
CA PHE A 107 18.81 7.27 -0.87
C PHE A 107 18.51 6.01 -0.03
N VAL A 108 18.03 6.24 1.19
CA VAL A 108 17.49 5.21 2.07
C VAL A 108 16.08 5.60 2.51
N ASN A 109 15.13 4.71 2.35
CA ASN A 109 13.79 4.84 2.92
C ASN A 109 13.68 3.97 4.17
N ILE A 110 13.46 4.61 5.30
CA ILE A 110 13.28 3.94 6.58
C ILE A 110 11.79 3.84 6.86
N ASN A 111 11.27 2.63 6.99
CA ASN A 111 9.91 2.40 7.44
C ASN A 111 9.84 2.38 8.95
N GLU A 112 8.94 3.16 9.55
CA GLU A 112 8.65 3.04 10.98
C GLU A 112 8.46 1.57 11.36
N PHE A 113 9.05 1.17 12.48
CA PHE A 113 8.99 -0.22 12.92
C PHE A 113 7.60 -0.55 13.44
N GLU A 114 6.97 -1.56 12.85
CA GLU A 114 5.56 -1.85 13.04
C GLU A 114 5.32 -3.30 13.43
N MET A 115 4.37 -3.50 14.34
CA MET A 115 3.79 -4.83 14.58
C MET A 115 2.73 -5.14 13.55
N SER A 116 2.68 -6.40 13.15
CA SER A 116 1.65 -6.96 12.27
C SER A 116 1.09 -8.24 12.87
N GLN A 117 -0.04 -8.70 12.36
CA GLN A 117 -0.60 -9.98 12.80
C GLN A 117 0.42 -11.15 12.68
N GLY A 118 1.33 -11.08 11.70
CA GLY A 118 2.32 -12.12 11.46
C GLY A 118 3.52 -12.10 12.40
N ASN A 119 3.88 -10.94 12.98
CA ASN A 119 5.07 -10.79 13.84
C ASN A 119 4.73 -10.46 15.31
N TYR A 120 3.49 -10.09 15.62
CA TYR A 120 3.04 -9.56 16.91
C TYR A 120 3.56 -10.37 18.11
N ARG A 121 3.33 -11.68 18.10
CA ARG A 121 3.74 -12.54 19.21
C ARG A 121 5.25 -12.54 19.44
N ARG A 122 6.05 -12.62 18.37
CA ARG A 122 7.51 -12.62 18.47
C ARG A 122 8.04 -11.28 18.97
N MET A 123 7.42 -10.19 18.54
CA MET A 123 7.80 -8.85 18.97
C MET A 123 7.44 -8.61 20.44
N GLN A 124 6.29 -9.08 20.91
CA GLN A 124 5.96 -9.05 22.34
C GLN A 124 6.94 -9.91 23.19
N GLU A 125 7.28 -11.11 22.72
CA GLU A 125 8.29 -11.96 23.39
C GLU A 125 9.67 -11.30 23.42
N ALA A 126 9.98 -10.44 22.46
CA ALA A 126 11.19 -9.61 22.41
C ALA A 126 11.11 -8.30 23.24
N GLY A 127 9.97 -8.04 23.90
CA GLY A 127 9.78 -6.90 24.78
C GLY A 127 9.32 -5.61 24.08
N TYR A 128 8.91 -5.67 22.83
CA TYR A 128 8.35 -4.51 22.14
C TYR A 128 6.88 -4.30 22.53
N GLU A 129 6.50 -3.02 22.68
CA GLU A 129 5.14 -2.60 22.96
C GLU A 129 4.61 -1.70 21.83
N LEU A 130 3.28 -1.65 21.68
CA LEU A 130 2.65 -0.73 20.74
C LEU A 130 2.64 0.68 21.31
N ARG A 131 2.88 1.66 20.44
CA ARG A 131 2.76 3.08 20.80
C ARG A 131 1.28 3.43 21.01
N ASP A 132 0.97 4.10 22.09
CA ASP A 132 -0.39 4.55 22.38
C ASP A 132 -0.99 5.40 21.25
N GLY A 133 -2.19 5.03 20.81
CA GLY A 133 -2.93 5.72 19.74
C GLY A 133 -2.47 5.41 18.31
N HIS A 134 -1.51 4.51 18.11
CA HIS A 134 -1.03 4.08 16.81
C HIS A 134 -1.16 2.55 16.67
N MET A 135 -2.04 2.11 15.79
CA MET A 135 -2.43 0.69 15.69
C MET A 135 -1.29 -0.29 15.41
N SER A 136 -0.20 0.13 14.80
CA SER A 136 0.90 -0.75 14.39
C SER A 136 2.29 -0.28 14.84
N ALA A 137 2.48 1.02 15.11
CA ALA A 137 3.78 1.58 15.48
C ALA A 137 4.29 1.05 16.81
N VAL A 138 5.56 0.71 16.84
CA VAL A 138 6.25 0.23 18.05
C VAL A 138 6.82 1.39 18.83
N ASP A 139 6.62 1.39 20.16
CA ASP A 139 7.11 2.45 21.02
C ASP A 139 8.64 2.39 21.18
N GLY A 140 9.28 3.55 21.07
CA GLY A 140 10.72 3.75 21.29
C GLY A 140 11.66 3.10 20.26
N ALA A 141 11.20 2.20 19.42
CA ALA A 141 12.07 1.45 18.50
C ALA A 141 12.71 2.31 17.40
N ASN A 142 12.05 3.42 17.04
CA ASN A 142 12.52 4.30 15.96
C ASN A 142 13.41 5.45 16.45
N ASP A 143 13.45 5.72 17.74
CA ASP A 143 14.07 6.93 18.28
C ASP A 143 15.58 6.97 17.99
N GLU A 144 16.28 5.85 18.20
CA GLU A 144 17.71 5.76 17.96
C GLU A 144 18.07 5.93 16.47
N ILE A 145 17.34 5.30 15.56
CA ILE A 145 17.60 5.44 14.12
C ILE A 145 17.29 6.86 13.64
N LEU A 146 16.26 7.49 14.19
CA LEU A 146 15.91 8.87 13.85
C LEU A 146 16.97 9.84 14.32
N GLU A 147 17.53 9.68 15.53
CA GLU A 147 18.62 10.51 16.04
C GLU A 147 19.87 10.36 15.17
N GLU A 148 20.21 9.14 14.77
CA GLU A 148 21.41 8.85 14.01
C GLU A 148 21.32 9.27 12.54
N MET A 149 20.16 9.04 11.90
CA MET A 149 20.00 9.23 10.47
C MET A 149 19.24 10.51 10.04
N ALA A 150 18.57 11.20 10.96
CA ALA A 150 17.76 12.39 10.64
C ALA A 150 18.55 13.57 10.05
N THR A 151 19.86 13.60 10.24
CA THR A 151 20.75 14.65 9.71
C THR A 151 21.22 14.39 8.29
N HIS A 152 20.97 13.19 7.75
CA HIS A 152 21.42 12.79 6.42
C HIS A 152 20.41 13.20 5.35
N SER A 153 20.86 13.97 4.36
CA SER A 153 19.99 14.51 3.30
C SER A 153 19.37 13.47 2.36
N LYS A 154 19.90 12.24 2.39
CA LYS A 154 19.45 11.12 1.55
C LYS A 154 18.54 10.14 2.27
N VAL A 155 18.13 10.46 3.50
CA VAL A 155 17.30 9.57 4.33
C VAL A 155 15.88 10.09 4.37
N TYR A 156 14.93 9.21 4.04
CA TYR A 156 13.49 9.45 4.15
C TYR A 156 12.91 8.54 5.23
N PHE A 157 12.06 9.07 6.08
CA PHE A 157 11.38 8.29 7.10
C PHE A 157 9.88 8.22 6.82
N CYS A 158 9.37 7.02 6.65
CA CYS A 158 7.96 6.76 6.35
C CYS A 158 7.24 6.26 7.61
N THR A 159 6.45 7.14 8.23
CA THR A 159 5.69 6.80 9.44
C THR A 159 4.47 5.94 9.13
N SER A 160 4.03 5.11 10.10
CA SER A 160 2.79 4.34 10.03
C SER A 160 1.58 5.26 9.85
N VAL A 161 1.56 6.38 10.56
CA VAL A 161 0.50 7.40 10.44
C VAL A 161 0.40 7.94 9.02
N PHE A 162 1.54 8.22 8.36
CA PHE A 162 1.52 8.69 6.97
C PHE A 162 1.04 7.60 6.00
N LYS A 163 1.46 6.36 6.23
CA LYS A 163 0.98 5.22 5.43
C LYS A 163 -0.54 5.07 5.52
N ASP A 164 -1.10 5.10 6.73
CA ASP A 164 -2.53 4.92 6.96
C ASP A 164 -3.34 6.15 6.55
N ALA A 165 -2.99 7.32 7.05
CA ALA A 165 -3.77 8.54 6.86
C ALA A 165 -3.69 9.10 5.44
N ALA A 166 -2.57 8.93 4.74
CA ALA A 166 -2.38 9.49 3.41
C ALA A 166 -2.34 8.41 2.32
N GLN A 167 -1.42 7.45 2.40
CA GLN A 167 -1.20 6.50 1.30
C GLN A 167 -2.38 5.52 1.17
N HIS A 168 -2.77 4.86 2.26
CA HIS A 168 -3.84 3.86 2.24
C HIS A 168 -5.19 4.49 1.90
N ARG A 169 -5.53 5.59 2.57
CA ARG A 169 -6.78 6.34 2.31
C ARG A 169 -6.88 6.83 0.86
N ASN A 170 -5.81 7.43 0.31
CA ASN A 170 -5.79 7.87 -1.08
C ASN A 170 -5.90 6.70 -2.07
N ARG A 171 -5.33 5.55 -1.74
CA ARG A 171 -5.48 4.32 -2.52
C ARG A 171 -6.93 3.85 -2.52
N LEU A 172 -7.58 3.77 -1.36
CA LEU A 172 -8.98 3.38 -1.24
C LEU A 172 -9.89 4.35 -2.01
N LYS A 173 -9.69 5.67 -1.89
CA LYS A 173 -10.45 6.67 -2.65
C LYS A 173 -10.35 6.46 -4.16
N ARG A 174 -9.15 6.19 -4.69
CA ARG A 174 -8.98 5.88 -6.12
C ARG A 174 -9.67 4.58 -6.53
N MET A 175 -9.59 3.55 -5.69
CA MET A 175 -10.30 2.30 -5.93
C MET A 175 -11.81 2.52 -5.92
N ALA A 176 -12.34 3.25 -4.94
CA ALA A 176 -13.76 3.60 -4.86
C ALA A 176 -14.23 4.34 -6.11
N GLN A 177 -13.49 5.32 -6.60
CA GLN A 177 -13.81 6.04 -7.84
C GLN A 177 -13.93 5.12 -9.06
N ASN A 178 -13.11 4.07 -9.13
CA ASN A 178 -13.11 3.13 -10.26
C ASN A 178 -14.23 2.09 -10.19
N VAL A 179 -14.70 1.72 -9.00
CA VAL A 179 -15.65 0.61 -8.81
C VAL A 179 -17.04 1.03 -8.34
N ARG A 180 -17.20 2.28 -7.88
CA ARG A 180 -18.50 2.77 -7.39
C ARG A 180 -19.56 2.75 -8.49
N ARG A 181 -20.76 2.38 -8.10
CA ARG A 181 -21.97 2.54 -8.94
C ARG A 181 -22.47 3.99 -8.84
N SER A 182 -23.41 4.35 -9.69
CA SER A 182 -24.01 5.69 -9.72
C SER A 182 -24.62 6.14 -8.39
N PHE A 183 -25.09 5.19 -7.60
CA PHE A 183 -25.76 5.43 -6.34
C PHE A 183 -24.91 5.17 -5.09
N ASP A 184 -23.68 4.70 -5.23
CA ASP A 184 -22.76 4.54 -4.12
C ASP A 184 -22.18 5.89 -3.71
N GLU A 185 -22.17 6.18 -2.42
CA GLU A 185 -21.45 7.31 -1.87
C GLU A 185 -20.05 6.88 -1.42
N THR A 186 -19.06 7.71 -1.71
CA THR A 186 -17.68 7.47 -1.26
C THR A 186 -17.40 8.29 -0.02
N THR A 187 -17.00 7.65 1.06
CA THR A 187 -16.63 8.32 2.32
C THR A 187 -15.28 9.01 2.23
N ASP A 188 -14.95 9.81 3.23
CA ASP A 188 -13.63 10.43 3.37
C ASP A 188 -12.51 9.40 3.61
N ASP A 189 -12.82 8.20 4.06
CA ASP A 189 -11.86 7.10 4.22
C ASP A 189 -11.71 6.23 2.97
N GLY A 190 -12.53 6.49 1.94
CA GLY A 190 -12.48 5.79 0.66
C GLY A 190 -13.27 4.50 0.63
N THR A 191 -14.21 4.32 1.55
CA THR A 191 -15.19 3.23 1.55
C THR A 191 -16.42 3.62 0.72
N LEU A 192 -17.27 2.65 0.41
CA LEU A 192 -18.51 2.83 -0.34
C LEU A 192 -19.70 2.61 0.58
N VAL A 193 -20.65 3.56 0.58
CA VAL A 193 -21.89 3.47 1.35
C VAL A 193 -23.07 3.33 0.40
N TYR A 194 -23.95 2.38 0.69
CA TYR A 194 -25.20 2.14 -0.01
C TYR A 194 -26.26 1.57 0.92
N GLY A 195 -27.49 1.62 0.48
CA GLY A 195 -28.63 1.00 1.16
C GLY A 195 -28.88 -0.42 0.66
N LYS A 196 -29.35 -1.30 1.53
CA LYS A 196 -29.76 -2.66 1.22
C LYS A 196 -31.17 -2.94 1.76
N THR A 197 -32.05 -3.47 0.92
CA THR A 197 -33.43 -3.80 1.28
C THR A 197 -33.92 -5.09 0.63
N TRP A 198 -34.90 -5.73 1.21
CA TRP A 198 -35.51 -6.98 0.71
C TRP A 198 -36.87 -6.74 0.07
N CYS A 199 -36.94 -5.78 -0.83
CA CYS A 199 -38.13 -5.53 -1.65
C CYS A 199 -37.96 -6.11 -3.07
N SER A 200 -39.06 -6.18 -3.81
CA SER A 200 -38.99 -6.53 -5.25
C SER A 200 -38.61 -5.31 -6.10
N GLU A 201 -37.99 -5.54 -7.24
CA GLU A 201 -37.76 -4.49 -8.25
C GLU A 201 -39.07 -3.81 -8.67
N THR A 202 -40.16 -4.59 -8.80
CA THR A 202 -41.47 -4.06 -9.14
C THR A 202 -41.91 -2.99 -8.14
N ARG A 203 -41.69 -3.22 -6.86
CA ARG A 203 -42.03 -2.24 -5.81
C ARG A 203 -41.27 -0.92 -5.98
N LEU A 204 -39.97 -0.96 -6.28
CA LEU A 204 -39.19 0.26 -6.53
C LEU A 204 -39.69 1.03 -7.77
N ARG A 205 -40.06 0.31 -8.82
CA ARG A 205 -40.65 0.93 -10.01
C ARG A 205 -42.00 1.57 -9.75
N GLU A 206 -42.87 0.94 -8.94
CA GLU A 206 -44.15 1.52 -8.50
C GLU A 206 -43.96 2.79 -7.69
N LEU A 207 -42.90 2.84 -6.88
CA LEU A 207 -42.51 4.01 -6.10
C LEU A 207 -41.80 5.09 -6.96
N GLY A 208 -41.58 4.82 -8.25
CA GLY A 208 -40.97 5.79 -9.16
C GLY A 208 -39.46 5.93 -9.04
N VAL A 209 -38.77 4.95 -8.43
CA VAL A 209 -37.30 5.00 -8.27
C VAL A 209 -36.62 4.80 -9.63
N PRO A 210 -35.79 5.76 -10.09
CA PRO A 210 -35.06 5.61 -11.33
C PRO A 210 -34.05 4.44 -11.25
N ALA A 211 -33.87 3.74 -12.38
CA ALA A 211 -33.03 2.55 -12.46
C ALA A 211 -31.53 2.82 -12.13
N GLU A 212 -31.09 4.06 -12.28
CA GLU A 212 -29.72 4.48 -11.94
C GLU A 212 -29.43 4.53 -10.41
N TYR A 213 -30.47 4.50 -9.59
CA TYR A 213 -30.34 4.57 -8.13
C TYR A 213 -30.43 3.21 -7.43
N TYR A 214 -30.56 2.10 -8.16
CA TYR A 214 -30.59 0.79 -7.54
C TYR A 214 -29.97 -0.30 -8.42
N ALA A 215 -29.63 -1.43 -7.78
CA ALA A 215 -29.20 -2.66 -8.44
C ALA A 215 -29.87 -3.88 -7.79
N VAL A 216 -30.45 -4.74 -8.63
CA VAL A 216 -31.12 -5.97 -8.15
C VAL A 216 -30.07 -7.07 -8.00
N LYS A 217 -30.05 -7.71 -6.83
CA LYS A 217 -29.28 -8.90 -6.51
C LYS A 217 -30.20 -10.11 -6.37
N SER A 218 -29.63 -11.30 -6.21
CA SER A 218 -30.40 -12.55 -6.09
C SER A 218 -31.37 -12.56 -4.89
N GLU A 219 -31.00 -11.94 -3.78
CA GLU A 219 -31.75 -12.03 -2.53
C GLU A 219 -32.20 -10.66 -1.96
N HIS A 220 -31.73 -9.57 -2.54
CA HIS A 220 -32.00 -8.21 -2.06
C HIS A 220 -31.84 -7.19 -3.18
N VAL A 221 -32.17 -5.96 -2.90
CA VAL A 221 -31.88 -4.81 -3.76
C VAL A 221 -30.93 -3.88 -3.03
N GLU A 222 -29.94 -3.39 -3.75
CA GLU A 222 -29.02 -2.34 -3.27
C GLU A 222 -29.40 -1.03 -3.95
N LEU A 223 -29.43 0.08 -3.19
CA LEU A 223 -29.85 1.38 -3.69
C LEU A 223 -29.11 2.51 -2.97
N ALA A 224 -29.31 3.74 -3.41
CA ALA A 224 -28.78 4.91 -2.71
C ALA A 224 -29.21 4.92 -1.23
N TRP A 225 -28.26 5.06 -0.31
CA TRP A 225 -28.52 4.95 1.12
C TRP A 225 -29.52 5.99 1.62
N TRP A 226 -29.39 7.23 1.15
CA TRP A 226 -30.29 8.34 1.51
C TRP A 226 -31.73 8.11 1.02
N LEU A 227 -31.89 7.50 -0.16
CA LEU A 227 -33.20 7.15 -0.70
C LEU A 227 -33.85 6.01 0.10
N LEU A 228 -33.05 5.02 0.53
CA LEU A 228 -33.55 3.97 1.42
C LEU A 228 -34.04 4.55 2.74
N GLU A 229 -33.29 5.45 3.36
CA GLU A 229 -33.65 6.08 4.62
C GLU A 229 -34.98 6.83 4.50
N GLU A 230 -35.14 7.68 3.47
CA GLU A 230 -36.38 8.40 3.18
C GLU A 230 -37.59 7.43 3.00
N MET A 231 -37.44 6.40 2.18
CA MET A 231 -38.52 5.44 1.91
C MET A 231 -38.90 4.59 3.11
N VAL A 232 -37.97 4.30 4.00
CA VAL A 232 -38.26 3.60 5.26
C VAL A 232 -39.00 4.53 6.25
N GLU A 233 -38.56 5.79 6.34
CA GLU A 233 -39.20 6.80 7.19
C GLU A 233 -40.64 7.12 6.73
N GLU A 234 -40.88 7.17 5.43
CA GLU A 234 -42.24 7.39 4.87
C GLU A 234 -43.12 6.14 4.92
N GLY A 235 -42.56 4.98 5.25
CA GLY A 235 -43.26 3.71 5.33
C GLY A 235 -43.48 3.01 3.98
N ASP A 236 -42.86 3.47 2.94
CA ASP A 236 -42.89 2.90 1.59
C ASP A 236 -42.14 1.56 1.49
N LEU A 237 -41.06 1.42 2.26
CA LEU A 237 -40.31 0.18 2.44
C LEU A 237 -40.34 -0.29 3.89
N PRO A 238 -40.43 -1.61 4.14
CA PRO A 238 -40.65 -2.15 5.50
C PRO A 238 -39.39 -2.03 6.38
N ARG A 239 -38.23 -2.10 5.79
CA ARG A 239 -36.90 -2.01 6.47
C ARG A 239 -35.78 -1.92 5.47
N GLY A 240 -34.62 -1.49 5.95
CA GLY A 240 -33.38 -1.52 5.22
C GLY A 240 -32.17 -1.52 6.14
N GLU A 241 -31.02 -1.72 5.55
CA GLU A 241 -29.70 -1.64 6.20
C GLU A 241 -28.85 -0.67 5.40
N ILE A 242 -28.13 0.22 6.06
CA ILE A 242 -27.06 1.01 5.44
C ILE A 242 -25.78 0.19 5.58
N VAL A 243 -25.12 -0.04 4.47
CA VAL A 243 -23.91 -0.85 4.40
C VAL A 243 -22.76 0.03 4.00
N GLU A 244 -21.69 -0.03 4.76
CA GLU A 244 -20.38 0.54 4.41
C GLU A 244 -19.42 -0.60 4.11
N GLN A 245 -18.71 -0.54 2.96
CA GLN A 245 -17.77 -1.58 2.57
C GLN A 245 -16.51 -1.01 1.93
N TYR A 246 -15.42 -1.75 2.04
CA TYR A 246 -14.19 -1.44 1.29
C TYR A 246 -14.39 -1.63 -0.21
N PRO A 247 -13.78 -0.77 -1.07
CA PRO A 247 -13.87 -0.88 -2.52
C PRO A 247 -12.96 -1.98 -3.07
N THR A 248 -12.73 -3.03 -2.32
CA THR A 248 -11.89 -4.18 -2.66
C THR A 248 -12.71 -5.27 -3.36
N TYR A 249 -12.02 -6.19 -4.04
CA TYR A 249 -12.67 -7.28 -4.76
C TYR A 249 -13.67 -8.09 -3.91
N ASN A 250 -13.35 -8.33 -2.65
CA ASN A 250 -14.19 -9.09 -1.71
C ASN A 250 -15.25 -8.24 -1.01
N GLY A 251 -15.24 -6.90 -1.20
CA GLY A 251 -16.26 -6.02 -0.62
C GLY A 251 -16.45 -6.18 0.89
N THR A 252 -15.35 -6.30 1.64
CA THR A 252 -15.44 -6.48 3.10
C THR A 252 -16.21 -5.34 3.74
N VAL A 253 -17.24 -5.67 4.52
CA VAL A 253 -18.05 -4.70 5.25
C VAL A 253 -17.22 -4.12 6.40
N VAL A 254 -17.36 -2.81 6.60
CA VAL A 254 -16.75 -2.09 7.73
C VAL A 254 -17.62 -2.37 8.97
N GLU A 255 -16.98 -2.85 10.05
CA GLU A 255 -17.65 -3.15 11.34
C GLU A 255 -17.70 -1.93 12.27
#